data_0abfb47f225112fefe0a374d35fca8bb
#
_entry.id   0abfb47f225112fefe0a374d35fca8bb
#
_cell.length_a   1.000
_cell.length_b   1.000
_cell.length_c   1.000
_cell.angle_alpha   90.00
_cell.angle_beta   90.00
_cell.angle_gamma   90.00
#
_symmetry.space_group_name_H-M   'P 1'
#
loop_
_entity.id
_entity.type
_entity.pdbx_description
1 polymer ?
#
loop_
_entity_poly.entity_id
_entity_poly.type
_entity_poly.pdbx_seq_one_letter_code
_entity_poly.pdbx_strand_id
1 'polypeptide(L)'
;MRAVVAHGPGDFRLEDLDDPHVPTGGLVVRVEATGVCAADRMLWSGRHPWGELAWPFTPGHEVVGTVVAGRLPVGTRVTAEVMVPCGSCAFCARGEEHLCPHGLHLGSAIPGGFAELLALPSGARVHEVPLTLTLEQAVLAEPMACALHAVRRAGVRQGDRVLVAGLGGLGALAVTAARHEGAAHVTALVRSDQKAELARELGYDDVVRQPIESSYDVGVDVSGSVDAVEAVLAATRPGGRVGAYGVYDRPVVLDLNQLGEFGERSLAGGHLAPGCFPEAITLLAQVHGVVTGSHPLERLTDAFAPRPERMKEIVIP
;
A
#
# COMPACT_ATOMS: atom_id res chain seq x y z
N MET A 1 -0.37 27.55 -1.36
CA MET A 1 -1.05 26.27 -1.64
C MET A 1 -1.88 25.81 -0.46
N ARG A 2 -2.98 25.11 -0.70
CA ARG A 2 -3.72 24.45 0.39
C ARG A 2 -3.12 23.09 0.67
N ALA A 3 -3.06 22.71 1.95
CA ALA A 3 -2.59 21.43 2.39
C ALA A 3 -3.31 21.01 3.69
N VAL A 4 -3.48 19.70 3.90
CA VAL A 4 -3.90 19.21 5.22
C VAL A 4 -2.67 19.01 6.07
N VAL A 5 -2.65 19.69 7.22
CA VAL A 5 -1.60 19.60 8.23
C VAL A 5 -2.11 18.81 9.42
N ALA A 6 -1.42 17.74 9.74
CA ALA A 6 -1.68 16.92 10.92
C ALA A 6 -0.91 17.46 12.11
N HIS A 7 -1.61 17.89 13.17
CA HIS A 7 -1.05 18.41 14.42
C HIS A 7 -1.00 17.35 15.53
N GLY A 8 -1.66 16.23 15.32
CA GLY A 8 -1.75 15.11 16.22
C GLY A 8 -2.94 14.21 15.88
N PRO A 9 -3.16 13.12 16.63
CA PRO A 9 -4.32 12.26 16.44
C PRO A 9 -5.64 13.04 16.58
N GLY A 10 -6.53 12.86 15.61
CA GLY A 10 -7.82 13.56 15.55
C GLY A 10 -7.74 15.05 15.19
N ASP A 11 -6.55 15.58 14.90
CA ASP A 11 -6.33 17.00 14.62
C ASP A 11 -5.61 17.19 13.27
N PHE A 12 -6.36 17.04 12.18
CA PHE A 12 -5.91 17.29 10.81
C PHE A 12 -6.67 18.50 10.28
N ARG A 13 -5.96 19.56 9.90
CA ARG A 13 -6.51 20.85 9.52
C ARG A 13 -6.14 21.20 8.10
N LEU A 14 -7.08 21.75 7.33
CA LEU A 14 -6.77 22.40 6.07
C LEU A 14 -6.15 23.77 6.36
N GLU A 15 -4.97 24.03 5.82
CA GLU A 15 -4.21 25.26 6.02
C GLU A 15 -3.72 25.82 4.69
N ASP A 16 -3.57 27.14 4.64
CA ASP A 16 -2.88 27.84 3.57
C ASP A 16 -1.40 27.93 3.91
N LEU A 17 -0.57 27.30 3.10
CA LEU A 17 0.89 27.29 3.23
C LEU A 17 1.53 28.01 2.03
N ASP A 18 2.75 28.48 2.20
CA ASP A 18 3.55 28.95 1.06
C ASP A 18 3.76 27.81 0.04
N ASP A 19 3.83 28.16 -1.24
CA ASP A 19 4.18 27.19 -2.28
C ASP A 19 5.59 26.66 -2.04
N PRO A 20 5.82 25.34 -2.19
CA PRO A 20 7.13 24.76 -1.93
C PRO A 20 8.14 25.22 -2.98
N HIS A 21 9.36 25.55 -2.53
CA HIS A 21 10.47 25.76 -3.43
C HIS A 21 10.93 24.43 -4.05
N VAL A 22 11.49 24.52 -5.29
CA VAL A 22 12.09 23.36 -5.93
C VAL A 22 13.35 22.95 -5.15
N PRO A 23 13.41 21.74 -4.54
CA PRO A 23 14.62 21.29 -3.86
C PRO A 23 15.78 21.13 -4.86
N THR A 24 17.00 21.40 -4.42
CA THR A 24 18.20 21.22 -5.26
C THR A 24 18.25 19.79 -5.83
N GLY A 25 18.23 19.66 -7.15
CA GLY A 25 18.17 18.36 -7.84
C GLY A 25 16.85 17.60 -7.65
N GLY A 26 15.85 18.21 -7.05
CA GLY A 26 14.52 17.68 -6.85
C GLY A 26 13.49 18.14 -7.89
N LEU A 27 12.24 18.06 -7.53
CA LEU A 27 11.12 18.52 -8.38
C LEU A 27 9.91 18.93 -7.52
N VAL A 28 9.00 19.70 -8.13
CA VAL A 28 7.68 20.00 -7.56
C VAL A 28 6.61 19.40 -8.46
N VAL A 29 5.66 18.74 -7.85
CA VAL A 29 4.53 18.08 -8.50
C VAL A 29 3.24 18.80 -8.10
N ARG A 30 2.38 19.12 -9.07
CA ARG A 30 0.98 19.44 -8.82
C ARG A 30 0.27 18.12 -8.59
N VAL A 31 -0.27 17.94 -7.42
CA VAL A 31 -0.97 16.70 -7.04
C VAL A 31 -2.31 16.63 -7.79
N GLU A 32 -2.55 15.51 -8.47
CA GLU A 32 -3.83 15.22 -9.12
C GLU A 32 -4.74 14.41 -8.20
N ALA A 33 -4.17 13.45 -7.48
CA ALA A 33 -4.85 12.68 -6.44
C ALA A 33 -3.85 12.06 -5.48
N THR A 34 -4.32 11.80 -4.26
CA THR A 34 -3.59 11.03 -3.24
C THR A 34 -4.50 9.94 -2.69
N GLY A 35 -4.05 8.69 -2.72
CA GLY A 35 -4.74 7.56 -2.11
C GLY A 35 -4.71 7.63 -0.59
N VAL A 36 -5.78 7.18 0.06
CA VAL A 36 -5.88 7.08 1.51
C VAL A 36 -5.51 5.66 1.95
N CYS A 37 -4.39 5.54 2.64
CA CYS A 37 -3.89 4.29 3.19
C CYS A 37 -4.54 3.94 4.55
N ALA A 38 -4.42 2.68 4.96
CA ALA A 38 -4.71 2.28 6.33
C ALA A 38 -3.81 3.02 7.34
N ALA A 39 -2.57 3.31 6.96
CA ALA A 39 -1.62 4.10 7.73
C ALA A 39 -2.13 5.49 8.09
N ASP A 40 -2.76 6.21 7.15
CA ASP A 40 -3.33 7.54 7.40
C ASP A 40 -4.46 7.48 8.45
N ARG A 41 -5.28 6.42 8.42
CA ARG A 41 -6.32 6.19 9.42
C ARG A 41 -5.75 5.81 10.78
N MET A 42 -4.63 5.09 10.82
CA MET A 42 -3.91 4.81 12.07
C MET A 42 -3.32 6.09 12.66
N LEU A 43 -2.74 6.96 11.85
CA LEU A 43 -2.27 8.29 12.27
C LEU A 43 -3.42 9.11 12.86
N TRP A 44 -4.53 9.21 12.13
CA TRP A 44 -5.72 9.94 12.59
C TRP A 44 -6.25 9.41 13.93
N SER A 45 -6.29 8.08 14.10
CA SER A 45 -6.83 7.47 15.32
C SER A 45 -5.83 7.37 16.48
N GLY A 46 -4.57 7.77 16.29
CA GLY A 46 -3.50 7.62 17.28
C GLY A 46 -3.09 6.17 17.59
N ARG A 47 -3.48 5.22 16.74
CA ARG A 47 -3.19 3.78 16.91
C ARG A 47 -2.08 3.27 16.00
N HIS A 48 -1.17 4.15 15.57
CA HIS A 48 -0.03 3.75 14.76
C HIS A 48 1.10 3.12 15.60
N PRO A 49 1.82 2.12 15.07
CA PRO A 49 2.89 1.42 15.81
C PRO A 49 4.27 2.06 15.65
N TRP A 50 4.40 3.24 15.01
CA TRP A 50 5.68 3.82 14.60
C TRP A 50 6.38 4.68 15.67
N GLY A 51 5.94 4.63 16.93
CA GLY A 51 6.52 5.44 18.00
C GLY A 51 6.09 6.91 17.94
N GLU A 52 6.88 7.78 18.55
CA GLU A 52 6.62 9.24 18.54
C GLU A 52 6.91 9.84 17.17
N LEU A 53 5.99 10.66 16.68
CA LEU A 53 6.10 11.40 15.44
C LEU A 53 6.34 12.88 15.71
N ALA A 54 7.13 13.52 14.88
CA ALA A 54 7.40 14.94 14.96
C ALA A 54 6.29 15.76 14.27
N TRP A 55 5.20 16.00 14.97
CA TRP A 55 4.14 16.89 14.53
C TRP A 55 4.56 18.36 14.52
N PRO A 56 4.03 19.25 13.63
CA PRO A 56 3.07 18.96 12.57
C PRO A 56 3.72 18.51 11.25
N PHE A 57 2.97 17.81 10.39
CA PHE A 57 3.39 17.48 9.03
C PHE A 57 2.17 17.29 8.10
N THR A 58 2.38 17.33 6.78
CA THR A 58 1.36 17.00 5.76
C THR A 58 1.42 15.51 5.46
N PRO A 59 0.35 14.72 5.74
CA PRO A 59 0.32 13.28 5.45
C PRO A 59 0.01 12.98 3.97
N GLY A 60 -0.11 11.66 3.64
CA GLY A 60 -0.42 11.17 2.30
C GLY A 60 0.84 10.74 1.53
N HIS A 61 0.90 9.46 1.13
CA HIS A 61 2.08 8.89 0.48
C HIS A 61 1.76 8.11 -0.81
N GLU A 62 0.49 7.91 -1.16
CA GLU A 62 0.06 7.27 -2.40
C GLU A 62 -0.28 8.35 -3.44
N VAL A 63 0.73 9.02 -4.00
CA VAL A 63 0.57 10.24 -4.79
C VAL A 63 0.66 9.98 -6.28
N VAL A 64 -0.23 10.60 -7.05
CA VAL A 64 -0.06 10.82 -8.48
C VAL A 64 -0.23 12.32 -8.79
N GLY A 65 0.56 12.83 -9.72
CA GLY A 65 0.48 14.24 -10.12
C GLY A 65 1.38 14.58 -11.29
N THR A 66 1.34 15.84 -11.68
CA THR A 66 2.06 16.37 -12.85
C THR A 66 3.21 17.26 -12.42
N VAL A 67 4.40 17.03 -12.97
CA VAL A 67 5.59 17.85 -12.72
C VAL A 67 5.34 19.30 -13.18
N VAL A 68 5.56 20.25 -12.28
CA VAL A 68 5.46 21.70 -12.57
C VAL A 68 6.80 22.41 -12.59
N ALA A 69 7.83 21.84 -11.91
CA ALA A 69 9.20 22.36 -11.92
C ALA A 69 10.20 21.29 -11.46
N GLY A 70 11.47 21.39 -11.87
CA GLY A 70 12.58 20.57 -11.37
C GLY A 70 13.25 19.70 -12.41
N ARG A 71 13.83 18.55 -11.98
CA ARG A 71 14.70 17.69 -12.77
C ARG A 71 14.02 16.90 -13.91
N LEU A 72 12.70 16.79 -13.90
CA LEU A 72 11.94 16.12 -14.96
C LEU A 72 11.21 17.14 -15.83
N PRO A 73 10.84 16.82 -17.09
CA PRO A 73 10.10 17.71 -17.95
C PRO A 73 8.75 18.13 -17.32
N VAL A 74 8.43 19.41 -17.42
CA VAL A 74 7.11 19.93 -17.00
C VAL A 74 6.02 19.27 -17.85
N GLY A 75 4.94 18.86 -17.17
CA GLY A 75 3.83 18.13 -17.80
C GLY A 75 3.94 16.60 -17.71
N THR A 76 5.08 16.06 -17.24
CA THR A 76 5.21 14.62 -17.01
C THR A 76 4.34 14.19 -15.82
N ARG A 77 3.47 13.21 -16.03
CA ARG A 77 2.68 12.59 -14.93
C ARG A 77 3.55 11.59 -14.19
N VAL A 78 3.57 11.68 -12.86
CA VAL A 78 4.46 10.89 -12.02
C VAL A 78 3.78 10.38 -10.75
N THR A 79 4.34 9.30 -10.20
CA THR A 79 4.17 8.84 -8.81
C THR A 79 5.53 8.76 -8.13
N ALA A 80 5.56 8.67 -6.80
CA ALA A 80 6.81 8.58 -6.03
C ALA A 80 6.77 7.39 -5.07
N GLU A 81 7.96 6.79 -4.83
CA GLU A 81 8.12 5.82 -3.75
C GLU A 81 8.04 6.53 -2.39
N VAL A 82 7.49 5.81 -1.40
CA VAL A 82 7.30 6.34 -0.04
C VAL A 82 8.63 6.67 0.64
N MET A 83 9.65 5.85 0.39
CA MET A 83 10.96 5.96 1.04
C MET A 83 11.94 6.76 0.19
N VAL A 84 12.51 7.81 0.77
CA VAL A 84 13.70 8.50 0.26
C VAL A 84 14.90 7.96 1.02
N PRO A 85 15.72 7.07 0.44
CA PRO A 85 16.83 6.43 1.15
C PRO A 85 17.99 7.40 1.35
N CYS A 86 18.85 7.16 2.33
CA CYS A 86 20.05 7.98 2.56
C CYS A 86 21.17 7.74 1.51
N GLY A 87 21.10 6.66 0.74
CA GLY A 87 22.04 6.30 -0.32
C GLY A 87 23.42 5.77 0.13
N SER A 88 23.75 5.78 1.44
CA SER A 88 25.11 5.49 1.93
C SER A 88 25.20 4.43 3.02
N CYS A 89 24.09 4.01 3.63
CA CYS A 89 24.13 2.97 4.68
C CYS A 89 24.26 1.56 4.10
N ALA A 90 24.51 0.57 4.97
CA ALA A 90 24.67 -0.83 4.57
C ALA A 90 23.44 -1.41 3.84
N PHE A 91 22.22 -0.98 4.18
CA PHE A 91 21.01 -1.39 3.47
C PHE A 91 20.97 -0.82 2.05
N CYS A 92 21.27 0.48 1.90
CA CYS A 92 21.35 1.10 0.57
C CYS A 92 22.42 0.45 -0.32
N ALA A 93 23.58 0.13 0.26
CA ALA A 93 24.66 -0.53 -0.48
C ALA A 93 24.29 -1.95 -0.99
N ARG A 94 23.32 -2.61 -0.35
CA ARG A 94 22.78 -3.92 -0.78
C ARG A 94 21.56 -3.84 -1.67
N GLY A 95 21.08 -2.62 -2.00
CA GLY A 95 19.80 -2.44 -2.73
C GLY A 95 18.54 -2.69 -1.88
N GLU A 96 18.70 -2.77 -0.56
CA GLU A 96 17.61 -2.93 0.41
C GLU A 96 17.14 -1.56 0.94
N GLU A 97 17.01 -0.58 0.08
CA GLU A 97 16.79 0.83 0.43
C GLU A 97 15.48 1.07 1.19
N HIS A 98 14.47 0.23 0.98
CA HIS A 98 13.22 0.24 1.73
C HIS A 98 13.39 -0.08 3.23
N LEU A 99 14.54 -0.63 3.63
CA LEU A 99 14.93 -0.89 5.02
C LEU A 99 15.97 0.12 5.54
N CYS A 100 16.16 1.25 4.85
CA CYS A 100 17.11 2.27 5.25
C CYS A 100 16.74 2.90 6.60
N PRO A 101 17.57 2.76 7.66
CA PRO A 101 17.24 3.31 8.98
C PRO A 101 17.32 4.85 9.04
N HIS A 102 17.89 5.47 8.01
CA HIS A 102 18.02 6.93 7.86
C HIS A 102 17.13 7.46 6.72
N GLY A 103 16.21 6.63 6.23
CA GLY A 103 15.29 7.00 5.17
C GLY A 103 14.25 8.01 5.64
N LEU A 104 13.85 8.89 4.73
CA LEU A 104 12.79 9.85 4.98
C LEU A 104 11.50 9.34 4.32
N HIS A 105 10.45 9.20 5.12
CA HIS A 105 9.15 8.77 4.63
C HIS A 105 8.31 9.95 4.15
N LEU A 106 7.81 9.85 2.93
CA LEU A 106 6.79 10.74 2.37
C LEU A 106 5.52 10.69 3.23
N GLY A 107 5.01 11.85 3.61
CA GLY A 107 3.81 11.95 4.44
C GLY A 107 4.05 11.83 5.94
N SER A 108 5.32 11.88 6.39
CA SER A 108 5.68 11.96 7.82
C SER A 108 7.00 12.69 8.04
N ALA A 109 8.14 12.15 7.60
CA ALA A 109 9.44 12.79 7.72
C ALA A 109 9.67 13.92 6.70
N ILE A 110 9.02 13.83 5.55
CA ILE A 110 8.89 14.90 4.56
C ILE A 110 7.40 15.08 4.22
N PRO A 111 6.99 16.30 3.76
CA PRO A 111 5.59 16.56 3.42
C PRO A 111 5.03 15.55 2.42
N GLY A 112 3.78 15.16 2.60
CA GLY A 112 3.04 14.25 1.76
C GLY A 112 2.07 14.92 0.79
N GLY A 113 1.24 14.10 0.16
CA GLY A 113 0.40 14.47 -0.98
C GLY A 113 -1.02 14.94 -0.63
N PHE A 114 -1.42 15.04 0.63
CA PHE A 114 -2.68 15.72 0.95
C PHE A 114 -2.50 17.24 0.87
N ALA A 115 -2.08 17.71 -0.30
CA ALA A 115 -1.76 19.09 -0.63
C ALA A 115 -1.94 19.34 -2.14
N GLU A 116 -2.06 20.60 -2.56
CA GLU A 116 -2.11 20.98 -3.98
C GLU A 116 -0.75 20.81 -4.68
N LEU A 117 0.36 21.02 -3.97
CA LEU A 117 1.72 20.89 -4.47
C LEU A 117 2.56 20.02 -3.52
N LEU A 118 3.46 19.25 -4.10
CA LEU A 118 4.38 18.37 -3.39
C LEU A 118 5.80 18.57 -3.88
N ALA A 119 6.72 18.93 -2.98
CA ALA A 119 8.15 18.97 -3.27
C ALA A 119 8.81 17.63 -2.96
N LEU A 120 9.51 17.08 -3.92
CA LEU A 120 10.25 15.83 -3.81
C LEU A 120 11.76 16.10 -3.91
N PRO A 121 12.58 15.66 -2.91
CA PRO A 121 14.02 15.89 -2.92
C PRO A 121 14.73 15.08 -4.01
N SER A 122 16.02 15.36 -4.25
CA SER A 122 16.83 14.70 -5.29
C SER A 122 16.90 13.18 -5.14
N GLY A 123 16.90 12.67 -3.90
CA GLY A 123 16.95 11.23 -3.59
C GLY A 123 15.60 10.52 -3.74
N ALA A 124 14.49 11.23 -3.94
CA ALA A 124 13.20 10.61 -4.15
C ALA A 124 13.17 9.80 -5.45
N ARG A 125 12.73 8.56 -5.37
CA ARG A 125 12.47 7.72 -6.54
C ARG A 125 11.12 8.07 -7.12
N VAL A 126 11.10 8.51 -8.37
CA VAL A 126 9.92 8.98 -9.08
C VAL A 126 9.77 8.16 -10.35
N HIS A 127 8.56 7.71 -10.63
CA HIS A 127 8.22 6.90 -11.80
C HIS A 127 7.20 7.63 -12.66
N GLU A 128 7.41 7.60 -13.98
CA GLU A 128 6.45 8.15 -14.93
C GLU A 128 5.20 7.25 -14.97
N VAL A 129 4.04 7.89 -15.02
CA VAL A 129 2.74 7.22 -15.10
C VAL A 129 2.11 7.55 -16.45
N PRO A 130 1.79 6.55 -17.29
CA PRO A 130 1.20 6.78 -18.60
C PRO A 130 -0.11 7.60 -18.53
N LEU A 131 -0.25 8.59 -19.41
CA LEU A 131 -1.48 9.40 -19.51
C LEU A 131 -2.68 8.60 -20.03
N THR A 132 -2.46 7.39 -20.54
CA THR A 132 -3.53 6.45 -20.94
C THR A 132 -4.24 5.82 -19.74
N LEU A 133 -3.63 5.84 -18.56
CA LEU A 133 -4.28 5.41 -17.33
C LEU A 133 -5.24 6.50 -16.82
N THR A 134 -6.43 6.10 -16.38
CA THR A 134 -7.34 7.02 -15.69
C THR A 134 -6.72 7.51 -14.38
N LEU A 135 -7.26 8.58 -13.79
CA LEU A 135 -6.78 9.08 -12.50
C LEU A 135 -6.92 8.01 -11.40
N GLU A 136 -8.05 7.28 -11.40
CA GLU A 136 -8.33 6.20 -10.46
C GLU A 136 -7.35 5.02 -10.59
N GLN A 137 -6.90 4.70 -11.81
CA GLN A 137 -5.84 3.71 -12.02
C GLN A 137 -4.48 4.25 -11.58
N ALA A 138 -4.14 5.45 -11.97
CA ALA A 138 -2.83 6.07 -11.74
C ALA A 138 -2.50 6.22 -10.24
N VAL A 139 -3.48 6.61 -9.43
CA VAL A 139 -3.30 6.78 -7.98
C VAL A 139 -3.05 5.45 -7.24
N LEU A 140 -3.36 4.32 -7.88
CA LEU A 140 -3.09 2.98 -7.36
C LEU A 140 -1.64 2.50 -7.59
N ALA A 141 -0.75 3.32 -8.14
CA ALA A 141 0.62 2.89 -8.46
C ALA A 141 1.40 2.41 -7.23
N GLU A 142 1.36 3.18 -6.15
CA GLU A 142 2.01 2.79 -4.88
C GLU A 142 1.36 1.53 -4.27
N PRO A 143 0.04 1.49 -4.02
CA PRO A 143 -0.56 0.30 -3.43
C PRO A 143 -0.49 -0.94 -4.35
N MET A 144 -0.45 -0.80 -5.67
CA MET A 144 -0.20 -1.91 -6.59
C MET A 144 1.23 -2.45 -6.46
N ALA A 145 2.21 -1.57 -6.33
CA ALA A 145 3.59 -1.97 -6.06
C ALA A 145 3.70 -2.73 -4.73
N CYS A 146 3.01 -2.26 -3.69
CA CYS A 146 2.93 -2.94 -2.39
C CYS A 146 2.23 -4.31 -2.49
N ALA A 147 1.14 -4.43 -3.24
CA ALA A 147 0.44 -5.70 -3.45
C ALA A 147 1.33 -6.71 -4.20
N LEU A 148 2.06 -6.26 -5.23
CA LEU A 148 3.01 -7.08 -5.97
C LEU A 148 4.15 -7.55 -5.05
N HIS A 149 4.71 -6.65 -4.23
CA HIS A 149 5.74 -7.02 -3.27
C HIS A 149 5.23 -8.02 -2.22
N ALA A 150 4.02 -7.84 -1.68
CA ALA A 150 3.41 -8.76 -0.73
C ALA A 150 3.30 -10.17 -1.28
N VAL A 151 2.83 -10.30 -2.53
CA VAL A 151 2.68 -11.57 -3.25
C VAL A 151 4.05 -12.23 -3.50
N ARG A 152 5.05 -11.44 -3.89
CA ARG A 152 6.45 -11.91 -4.07
C ARG A 152 7.08 -12.36 -2.77
N ARG A 153 6.86 -11.62 -1.68
CA ARG A 153 7.36 -11.99 -0.34
C ARG A 153 6.71 -13.27 0.18
N ALA A 154 5.44 -13.49 -0.15
CA ALA A 154 4.77 -14.75 0.13
C ALA A 154 5.35 -15.91 -0.72
N GLY A 155 6.07 -15.62 -1.77
CA GLY A 155 6.70 -16.59 -2.65
C GLY A 155 5.72 -17.29 -3.60
N VAL A 156 4.70 -16.57 -4.08
CA VAL A 156 3.76 -17.08 -5.11
C VAL A 156 4.53 -17.49 -6.37
N ARG A 157 4.14 -18.60 -6.97
CA ARG A 157 4.77 -19.21 -8.16
C ARG A 157 3.72 -19.73 -9.12
N GLN A 158 4.18 -20.06 -10.31
CA GLN A 158 3.36 -20.68 -11.34
C GLN A 158 2.65 -21.93 -10.80
N GLY A 159 1.34 -21.97 -10.94
CA GLY A 159 0.49 -23.09 -10.56
C GLY A 159 -0.04 -23.09 -9.13
N ASP A 160 0.40 -22.15 -8.26
CA ASP A 160 -0.03 -22.09 -6.87
C ASP A 160 -1.52 -21.79 -6.71
N ARG A 161 -2.12 -22.39 -5.67
CA ARG A 161 -3.41 -21.99 -5.09
C ARG A 161 -3.15 -21.00 -3.97
N VAL A 162 -3.62 -19.77 -4.13
CA VAL A 162 -3.32 -18.66 -3.24
C VAL A 162 -4.55 -18.25 -2.42
N LEU A 163 -4.40 -18.10 -1.12
CA LEU A 163 -5.40 -17.49 -0.24
C LEU A 163 -4.96 -16.07 0.13
N VAL A 164 -5.79 -15.06 -0.16
CA VAL A 164 -5.54 -13.67 0.22
C VAL A 164 -6.51 -13.26 1.32
N ALA A 165 -5.99 -12.85 2.47
CA ALA A 165 -6.77 -12.36 3.59
C ALA A 165 -6.80 -10.83 3.63
N GLY A 166 -8.01 -10.26 3.67
CA GLY A 166 -8.25 -8.82 3.71
C GLY A 166 -8.57 -8.21 2.35
N LEU A 167 -9.79 -7.69 2.18
CA LEU A 167 -10.24 -7.01 0.97
C LEU A 167 -10.36 -5.49 1.23
N GLY A 168 -9.23 -4.87 1.57
CA GLY A 168 -8.98 -3.43 1.49
C GLY A 168 -8.27 -3.07 0.20
N GLY A 169 -7.62 -1.90 0.12
CA GLY A 169 -6.91 -1.48 -1.09
C GLY A 169 -5.86 -2.48 -1.58
N LEU A 170 -5.03 -3.04 -0.68
CA LEU A 170 -4.02 -4.03 -1.06
C LEU A 170 -4.65 -5.35 -1.51
N GLY A 171 -5.64 -5.87 -0.76
CA GLY A 171 -6.32 -7.11 -1.16
C GLY A 171 -7.06 -6.98 -2.48
N ALA A 172 -7.64 -5.81 -2.77
CA ALA A 172 -8.28 -5.57 -4.06
C ALA A 172 -7.29 -5.67 -5.26
N LEU A 173 -6.01 -5.37 -5.01
CA LEU A 173 -4.94 -5.43 -6.02
C LEU A 173 -4.20 -6.78 -6.03
N ALA A 174 -4.24 -7.52 -4.92
CA ALA A 174 -3.48 -8.75 -4.75
C ALA A 174 -3.88 -9.86 -5.73
N VAL A 175 -5.14 -9.91 -6.18
CA VAL A 175 -5.59 -10.88 -7.20
C VAL A 175 -4.86 -10.66 -8.52
N THR A 176 -4.75 -9.42 -8.98
CA THR A 176 -3.99 -9.06 -10.19
C THR A 176 -2.51 -9.40 -10.02
N ALA A 177 -1.92 -9.05 -8.88
CA ALA A 177 -0.53 -9.36 -8.55
C ALA A 177 -0.26 -10.87 -8.50
N ALA A 178 -1.13 -11.65 -7.83
CA ALA A 178 -0.97 -13.09 -7.71
C ALA A 178 -1.06 -13.80 -9.07
N ARG A 179 -2.00 -13.39 -9.93
CA ARG A 179 -2.10 -13.90 -11.30
C ARG A 179 -0.89 -13.55 -12.14
N HIS A 180 -0.38 -12.34 -12.00
CA HIS A 180 0.85 -11.93 -12.67
C HIS A 180 2.05 -12.80 -12.28
N GLU A 181 2.17 -13.18 -11.00
CA GLU A 181 3.21 -14.10 -10.51
C GLU A 181 2.91 -15.60 -10.83
N GLY A 182 1.81 -15.89 -11.54
CA GLY A 182 1.50 -17.20 -12.06
C GLY A 182 0.58 -18.07 -11.20
N ALA A 183 -0.11 -17.50 -10.20
CA ALA A 183 -1.11 -18.23 -9.43
C ALA A 183 -2.16 -18.87 -10.36
N ALA A 184 -2.44 -20.17 -10.18
CA ALA A 184 -3.46 -20.88 -10.93
C ALA A 184 -4.87 -20.61 -10.37
N HIS A 185 -4.97 -20.27 -9.09
CA HIS A 185 -6.23 -20.03 -8.41
C HIS A 185 -6.04 -19.07 -7.24
N VAL A 186 -6.87 -18.04 -7.14
CA VAL A 186 -6.79 -17.03 -6.09
C VAL A 186 -8.11 -16.94 -5.34
N THR A 187 -8.08 -17.25 -4.05
CA THR A 187 -9.23 -17.20 -3.14
C THR A 187 -9.15 -16.00 -2.23
N ALA A 188 -10.25 -15.26 -2.08
CA ALA A 188 -10.37 -14.17 -1.09
C ALA A 188 -10.93 -14.70 0.24
N LEU A 189 -10.25 -14.41 1.36
CA LEU A 189 -10.80 -14.58 2.71
C LEU A 189 -11.40 -13.23 3.15
N VAL A 190 -12.72 -13.19 3.34
CA VAL A 190 -13.48 -11.99 3.66
C VAL A 190 -14.40 -12.17 4.87
N ARG A 191 -14.86 -11.06 5.49
CA ARG A 191 -15.69 -11.10 6.70
C ARG A 191 -17.18 -10.81 6.46
N SER A 192 -17.57 -10.28 5.28
CA SER A 192 -18.95 -9.88 5.00
C SER A 192 -19.39 -10.25 3.58
N ASP A 193 -20.71 -10.33 3.36
CA ASP A 193 -21.28 -10.61 2.04
C ASP A 193 -20.96 -9.52 1.03
N GLN A 194 -20.99 -8.25 1.46
CA GLN A 194 -20.59 -7.12 0.61
C GLN A 194 -19.16 -7.26 0.11
N LYS A 195 -18.23 -7.66 1.00
CA LYS A 195 -16.84 -7.94 0.58
C LYS A 195 -16.75 -9.16 -0.33
N ALA A 196 -17.63 -10.12 -0.17
CA ALA A 196 -17.66 -11.28 -1.05
C ALA A 196 -18.09 -10.92 -2.48
N GLU A 197 -19.07 -10.04 -2.63
CA GLU A 197 -19.49 -9.52 -3.94
C GLU A 197 -18.36 -8.75 -4.61
N LEU A 198 -17.77 -7.79 -3.90
CA LEU A 198 -16.61 -7.02 -4.40
C LEU A 198 -15.43 -7.91 -4.81
N ALA A 199 -15.14 -8.98 -4.06
CA ALA A 199 -14.06 -9.91 -4.41
C ALA A 199 -14.33 -10.62 -5.76
N ARG A 200 -15.59 -11.03 -6.01
CA ARG A 200 -15.98 -11.64 -7.28
C ARG A 200 -15.86 -10.65 -8.45
N GLU A 201 -16.29 -9.41 -8.25
CA GLU A 201 -16.17 -8.35 -9.26
C GLU A 201 -14.71 -8.04 -9.60
N LEU A 202 -13.79 -8.13 -8.63
CA LEU A 202 -12.34 -7.98 -8.82
C LEU A 202 -11.69 -9.20 -9.49
N GLY A 203 -12.44 -10.27 -9.68
CA GLY A 203 -11.97 -11.46 -10.37
C GLY A 203 -11.26 -12.49 -9.49
N TYR A 204 -11.52 -12.54 -8.19
CA TYR A 204 -11.14 -13.70 -7.38
C TYR A 204 -11.90 -14.94 -7.86
N ASP A 205 -11.20 -16.08 -7.91
CA ASP A 205 -11.80 -17.35 -8.39
C ASP A 205 -12.79 -17.92 -7.37
N ASP A 206 -12.42 -17.82 -6.06
CA ASP A 206 -13.27 -18.22 -4.94
C ASP A 206 -13.28 -17.14 -3.85
N VAL A 207 -14.35 -17.15 -3.07
CA VAL A 207 -14.52 -16.29 -1.90
C VAL A 207 -15.01 -17.10 -0.72
N VAL A 208 -14.27 -17.04 0.39
CA VAL A 208 -14.58 -17.81 1.59
C VAL A 208 -14.62 -16.91 2.83
N ARG A 209 -15.41 -17.32 3.83
CA ARG A 209 -15.41 -16.73 5.17
C ARG A 209 -14.62 -17.55 6.18
N GLN A 210 -14.51 -18.84 5.91
CA GLN A 210 -13.69 -19.78 6.65
C GLN A 210 -12.94 -20.63 5.63
N PRO A 211 -11.62 -20.52 5.55
CA PRO A 211 -10.83 -21.27 4.60
C PRO A 211 -10.74 -22.75 5.03
N ILE A 212 -10.58 -23.64 4.05
CA ILE A 212 -10.33 -25.05 4.31
C ILE A 212 -8.89 -25.22 4.78
N GLU A 213 -8.69 -25.89 5.89
CA GLU A 213 -7.35 -26.19 6.43
C GLU A 213 -6.48 -26.93 5.40
N SER A 214 -5.20 -26.59 5.38
CA SER A 214 -4.18 -27.23 4.55
C SER A 214 -4.51 -27.34 3.05
N SER A 215 -5.26 -26.37 2.51
CA SER A 215 -5.77 -26.41 1.13
C SER A 215 -5.08 -25.48 0.15
N TYR A 216 -4.23 -24.58 0.64
CA TYR A 216 -3.56 -23.56 -0.18
C TYR A 216 -2.04 -23.72 -0.15
N ASP A 217 -1.41 -23.48 -1.31
CA ASP A 217 0.06 -23.51 -1.43
C ASP A 217 0.68 -22.27 -0.78
N VAL A 218 -0.02 -21.13 -0.90
CA VAL A 218 0.43 -19.84 -0.41
C VAL A 218 -0.70 -19.09 0.28
N GLY A 219 -0.41 -18.52 1.44
CA GLY A 219 -1.26 -17.56 2.11
C GLY A 219 -0.65 -16.16 2.05
N VAL A 220 -1.46 -15.14 1.80
CA VAL A 220 -1.05 -13.72 1.80
C VAL A 220 -1.96 -12.94 2.74
N ASP A 221 -1.44 -12.49 3.89
CA ASP A 221 -2.19 -11.59 4.76
C ASP A 221 -1.83 -10.13 4.49
N VAL A 222 -2.84 -9.37 4.05
CA VAL A 222 -2.79 -7.91 3.87
C VAL A 222 -3.86 -7.21 4.72
N SER A 223 -4.43 -7.93 5.69
CA SER A 223 -5.53 -7.43 6.51
C SER A 223 -5.07 -6.67 7.76
N GLY A 224 -3.92 -7.07 8.34
CA GLY A 224 -3.46 -6.63 9.66
C GLY A 224 -4.29 -7.18 10.82
N SER A 225 -5.11 -8.21 10.59
CA SER A 225 -5.91 -8.89 11.62
C SER A 225 -5.19 -10.13 12.12
N VAL A 226 -5.03 -10.24 13.45
CA VAL A 226 -4.43 -11.44 14.08
C VAL A 226 -5.22 -12.69 13.72
N ASP A 227 -6.54 -12.64 13.81
CA ASP A 227 -7.41 -13.78 13.50
C ASP A 227 -7.30 -14.20 12.02
N ALA A 228 -7.06 -13.23 11.12
CA ALA A 228 -6.91 -13.50 9.69
C ALA A 228 -5.58 -14.18 9.37
N VAL A 229 -4.46 -13.73 9.97
CA VAL A 229 -3.15 -14.36 9.73
C VAL A 229 -3.09 -15.76 10.34
N GLU A 230 -3.72 -15.99 11.48
CA GLU A 230 -3.87 -17.32 12.08
C GLU A 230 -4.67 -18.27 11.16
N ALA A 231 -5.79 -17.78 10.60
CA ALA A 231 -6.58 -18.54 9.63
C ALA A 231 -5.80 -18.83 8.34
N VAL A 232 -5.01 -17.88 7.85
CA VAL A 232 -4.14 -18.06 6.68
C VAL A 232 -3.06 -19.13 6.95
N LEU A 233 -2.43 -19.10 8.14
CA LEU A 233 -1.44 -20.11 8.53
C LEU A 233 -2.05 -21.52 8.60
N ALA A 234 -3.23 -21.68 9.21
CA ALA A 234 -3.93 -22.94 9.31
C ALA A 234 -4.38 -23.44 7.92
N ALA A 235 -4.82 -22.57 7.05
CA ALA A 235 -5.25 -22.89 5.69
C ALA A 235 -4.11 -23.25 4.73
N THR A 236 -2.89 -22.80 5.03
CA THR A 236 -1.71 -23.12 4.23
C THR A 236 -1.27 -24.56 4.49
N ARG A 237 -1.08 -25.34 3.43
CA ARG A 237 -0.67 -26.77 3.54
C ARG A 237 0.72 -26.93 4.15
N PRO A 238 1.08 -28.11 4.66
CA PRO A 238 2.46 -28.44 4.98
C PRO A 238 3.39 -28.19 3.78
N GLY A 239 4.60 -27.65 4.05
CA GLY A 239 5.54 -27.19 3.03
C GLY A 239 5.10 -25.92 2.28
N GLY A 240 3.98 -25.30 2.68
CA GLY A 240 3.49 -24.09 2.06
C GLY A 240 4.18 -22.80 2.58
N ARG A 241 3.76 -21.65 2.04
CA ARG A 241 4.40 -20.37 2.28
C ARG A 241 3.37 -19.33 2.71
N VAL A 242 3.73 -18.46 3.65
CA VAL A 242 2.86 -17.38 4.12
C VAL A 242 3.61 -16.06 4.07
N GLY A 243 2.98 -15.04 3.47
CA GLY A 243 3.38 -13.64 3.52
C GLY A 243 2.53 -12.85 4.49
N ALA A 244 3.15 -12.25 5.52
CA ALA A 244 2.51 -11.32 6.44
C ALA A 244 2.91 -9.90 6.07
N TYR A 245 1.97 -9.15 5.49
CA TYR A 245 2.19 -7.78 5.02
C TYR A 245 1.29 -6.76 5.72
N GLY A 246 0.35 -7.21 6.53
CA GLY A 246 -0.51 -6.35 7.34
C GLY A 246 0.25 -5.65 8.46
N VAL A 247 -0.23 -4.48 8.89
CA VAL A 247 0.21 -3.81 10.12
C VAL A 247 -0.74 -4.23 11.23
N TYR A 248 -0.23 -4.99 12.21
CA TYR A 248 -1.04 -5.56 13.28
C TYR A 248 -1.13 -4.61 14.49
N ASP A 249 -2.29 -4.56 15.12
CA ASP A 249 -2.57 -3.72 16.30
C ASP A 249 -2.13 -4.37 17.63
N ARG A 250 -1.82 -5.67 17.59
CA ARG A 250 -1.33 -6.46 18.75
C ARG A 250 -0.39 -7.58 18.28
N PRO A 251 0.47 -8.11 19.16
CA PRO A 251 1.34 -9.23 18.85
C PRO A 251 0.54 -10.47 18.38
N VAL A 252 1.08 -11.16 17.38
CA VAL A 252 0.59 -12.46 16.92
C VAL A 252 1.32 -13.56 17.66
N VAL A 253 0.59 -14.51 18.26
CA VAL A 253 1.18 -15.69 18.92
C VAL A 253 1.21 -16.85 17.93
N LEU A 254 2.39 -17.41 17.67
CA LEU A 254 2.58 -18.51 16.75
C LEU A 254 2.97 -19.79 17.48
N ASP A 255 2.29 -20.90 17.14
CA ASP A 255 2.76 -22.24 17.50
C ASP A 255 3.88 -22.64 16.54
N LEU A 256 5.12 -22.58 17.03
CA LEU A 256 6.31 -22.93 16.23
C LEU A 256 6.38 -24.41 15.86
N ASN A 257 5.69 -25.31 16.59
CA ASN A 257 5.62 -26.71 16.19
C ASN A 257 4.76 -26.86 14.91
N GLN A 258 3.66 -26.11 14.82
CA GLN A 258 2.82 -26.10 13.62
C GLN A 258 3.51 -25.41 12.44
N LEU A 259 4.33 -24.42 12.72
CA LEU A 259 5.11 -23.75 11.67
C LEU A 259 6.27 -24.67 11.20
N GLY A 260 7.05 -25.20 12.13
CA GLY A 260 8.25 -26.00 11.88
C GLY A 260 7.99 -27.51 11.78
N GLU A 261 8.08 -28.23 12.88
CA GLU A 261 8.10 -29.70 12.96
C GLU A 261 6.94 -30.40 12.23
N PHE A 262 5.72 -29.90 12.41
CA PHE A 262 4.54 -30.51 11.82
C PHE A 262 4.14 -29.90 10.47
N GLY A 263 4.62 -28.73 10.15
CA GLY A 263 4.16 -27.99 8.98
C GLY A 263 5.23 -27.72 7.94
N GLU A 264 6.50 -27.61 8.33
CA GLU A 264 7.59 -27.16 7.43
C GLU A 264 7.18 -25.94 6.58
N ARG A 265 6.39 -25.02 7.21
CA ARG A 265 5.88 -23.81 6.54
C ARG A 265 6.87 -22.68 6.66
N SER A 266 6.97 -21.82 5.67
CA SER A 266 7.72 -20.56 5.76
C SER A 266 6.80 -19.38 6.01
N LEU A 267 7.25 -18.44 6.86
CA LEU A 267 6.58 -17.16 7.11
C LEU A 267 7.54 -16.02 6.76
N ALA A 268 7.12 -15.14 5.85
CA ALA A 268 7.92 -14.01 5.42
C ALA A 268 7.17 -12.69 5.65
N GLY A 269 7.86 -11.71 6.25
CA GLY A 269 7.37 -10.33 6.32
C GLY A 269 7.68 -9.55 5.05
N GLY A 270 6.92 -8.49 4.79
CA GLY A 270 7.15 -7.55 3.71
C GLY A 270 6.98 -6.10 4.18
N HIS A 271 7.68 -5.17 3.55
CA HIS A 271 7.63 -3.75 3.85
C HIS A 271 7.86 -2.93 2.60
N LEU A 272 7.01 -1.92 2.35
CA LEU A 272 7.03 -1.09 1.14
C LEU A 272 7.07 -1.92 -0.16
N ALA A 273 7.67 -1.39 -1.24
CA ALA A 273 7.60 -2.05 -2.55
C ALA A 273 8.91 -1.92 -3.35
N PRO A 274 10.06 -2.39 -2.82
CA PRO A 274 11.35 -2.22 -3.48
C PRO A 274 11.34 -2.83 -4.89
N GLY A 275 11.67 -1.99 -5.89
CA GLY A 275 11.80 -2.41 -7.29
C GLY A 275 10.50 -2.82 -7.99
N CYS A 276 9.32 -2.68 -7.35
CA CYS A 276 8.05 -3.14 -7.92
C CYS A 276 7.32 -2.07 -8.76
N PHE A 277 7.64 -0.79 -8.61
CA PHE A 277 6.88 0.30 -9.24
C PHE A 277 6.79 0.22 -10.78
N PRO A 278 7.90 0.00 -11.54
CA PRO A 278 7.80 -0.03 -12.99
C PRO A 278 6.83 -1.10 -13.50
N GLU A 279 6.85 -2.28 -12.90
CA GLU A 279 5.99 -3.39 -13.27
C GLU A 279 4.57 -3.19 -12.77
N ALA A 280 4.40 -2.71 -11.54
CA ALA A 280 3.10 -2.37 -10.97
C ALA A 280 2.34 -1.37 -11.84
N ILE A 281 3.00 -0.32 -12.35
CA ILE A 281 2.40 0.67 -13.25
C ILE A 281 1.85 0.01 -14.53
N THR A 282 2.54 -0.98 -15.08
CA THR A 282 2.04 -1.70 -16.27
C THR A 282 0.80 -2.53 -15.98
N LEU A 283 0.67 -3.06 -14.76
CA LEU A 283 -0.49 -3.86 -14.34
C LEU A 283 -1.75 -3.01 -14.12
N LEU A 284 -1.61 -1.72 -13.87
CA LEU A 284 -2.75 -0.82 -13.60
C LEU A 284 -3.77 -0.75 -14.73
N ALA A 285 -3.36 -0.97 -15.98
CA ALA A 285 -4.27 -1.00 -17.12
C ALA A 285 -5.35 -2.10 -17.01
N GLN A 286 -5.10 -3.14 -16.20
CA GLN A 286 -6.02 -4.25 -15.96
C GLN A 286 -6.88 -4.05 -14.70
N VAL A 287 -6.62 -2.99 -13.93
CA VAL A 287 -7.27 -2.75 -12.63
C VAL A 287 -8.47 -1.82 -12.80
N HIS A 288 -9.62 -2.27 -12.33
CA HIS A 288 -10.87 -1.49 -12.36
C HIS A 288 -11.64 -1.67 -11.04
N GLY A 289 -12.46 -0.69 -10.68
CA GLY A 289 -13.41 -0.77 -9.56
C GLY A 289 -12.79 -0.79 -8.15
N VAL A 290 -11.49 -0.53 -8.02
CA VAL A 290 -10.79 -0.54 -6.71
C VAL A 290 -11.00 0.76 -5.95
N VAL A 291 -11.08 1.90 -6.63
CA VAL A 291 -11.41 3.19 -6.00
C VAL A 291 -12.90 3.21 -5.73
N THR A 292 -13.28 3.30 -4.45
CA THR A 292 -14.67 3.24 -3.97
C THR A 292 -15.19 4.56 -3.43
N GLY A 293 -14.35 5.59 -3.39
CA GLY A 293 -14.76 6.93 -3.01
C GLY A 293 -13.71 7.97 -3.33
N SER A 294 -14.19 9.18 -3.63
CA SER A 294 -13.38 10.36 -3.91
C SER A 294 -13.85 11.53 -3.05
N HIS A 295 -12.91 12.25 -2.48
CA HIS A 295 -13.17 13.35 -1.55
C HIS A 295 -12.31 14.57 -1.95
N PRO A 296 -12.83 15.79 -1.83
CA PRO A 296 -11.99 16.97 -1.94
C PRO A 296 -11.08 17.08 -0.70
N LEU A 297 -10.01 17.85 -0.82
CA LEU A 297 -8.99 18.00 0.25
C LEU A 297 -9.59 18.47 1.58
N GLU A 298 -10.59 19.37 1.53
CA GLU A 298 -11.32 19.90 2.68
C GLU A 298 -12.09 18.81 3.47
N ARG A 299 -12.35 17.68 2.83
CA ARG A 299 -13.12 16.57 3.40
C ARG A 299 -12.31 15.29 3.55
N LEU A 300 -10.98 15.41 3.68
CA LEU A 300 -10.09 14.25 3.87
C LEU A 300 -10.58 13.32 4.99
N THR A 301 -11.05 13.87 6.11
CA THR A 301 -11.50 13.07 7.26
C THR A 301 -12.73 12.20 6.98
N ASP A 302 -13.54 12.55 5.98
CA ASP A 302 -14.67 11.71 5.54
C ASP A 302 -14.18 10.38 4.93
N ALA A 303 -13.00 10.40 4.31
CA ALA A 303 -12.37 9.19 3.77
C ALA A 303 -11.90 8.23 4.87
N PHE A 304 -11.81 8.67 6.13
CA PHE A 304 -11.44 7.82 7.26
C PHE A 304 -12.64 7.06 7.86
N ALA A 305 -13.87 7.53 7.60
CA ALA A 305 -15.07 6.91 8.14
C ALA A 305 -15.19 5.42 7.71
N PRO A 306 -15.56 4.51 8.63
CA PRO A 306 -15.76 3.11 8.28
C PRO A 306 -16.93 2.96 7.28
N ARG A 307 -16.69 2.25 6.18
CA ARG A 307 -17.72 1.87 5.20
C ARG A 307 -17.53 0.42 4.78
N PRO A 308 -18.59 -0.40 4.76
CA PRO A 308 -18.48 -1.83 4.41
C PRO A 308 -17.92 -2.08 3.01
N GLU A 309 -18.32 -1.25 2.04
CA GLU A 309 -17.91 -1.33 0.64
C GLU A 309 -16.49 -0.80 0.37
N ARG A 310 -15.90 -0.06 1.31
CA ARG A 310 -14.62 0.62 1.10
C ARG A 310 -13.47 -0.33 0.76
N MET A 311 -12.80 -0.08 -0.36
CA MET A 311 -11.50 -0.65 -0.72
C MET A 311 -10.43 0.43 -0.72
N LYS A 312 -10.49 1.38 -1.65
CA LYS A 312 -9.58 2.52 -1.70
C LYS A 312 -10.39 3.84 -1.81
N GLU A 313 -10.06 4.78 -0.95
CA GLU A 313 -10.50 6.17 -1.03
C GLU A 313 -9.38 7.01 -1.63
N ILE A 314 -9.74 8.06 -2.35
CA ILE A 314 -8.79 9.04 -2.89
C ILE A 314 -9.19 10.45 -2.49
N VAL A 315 -8.21 11.33 -2.41
CA VAL A 315 -8.38 12.76 -2.18
C VAL A 315 -7.88 13.52 -3.40
N ILE A 316 -8.69 14.45 -3.87
CA ILE A 316 -8.40 15.34 -4.99
C ILE A 316 -8.25 16.75 -4.41
N PRO A 317 -7.09 17.39 -4.54
CA PRO A 317 -6.82 18.74 -4.02
C PRO A 317 -7.65 19.84 -4.68
#